data_f568f9c2ede8c26fbb9ddebe250922dd
#
_entry.id   f568f9c2ede8c26fbb9ddebe250922dd
#
_cell.length_a   1.000
_cell.length_b   1.000
_cell.length_c   1.000
_cell.angle_alpha   90.00
_cell.angle_beta   90.00
_cell.angle_gamma   90.00
#
_symmetry.space_group_name_H-M   'P 1'
#
loop_
_entity.id
_entity.type
_entity.pdbx_description
1 polymer ?
#
loop_
_entity_poly.entity_id
_entity_poly.type
_entity_poly.pdbx_seq_one_letter_code
_entity_poly.pdbx_strand_id
1 'polypeptide(L)' 'MDAPAEIRDIHEVPAVEVITTTAVHLMTAAAVKCGLADSPDARELIDLDEARKLITALAGLVTAAAPE' A
#
# COMPACT_ATOMS: atom_id res chain seq x y z
N MET A 1 -24.13 -14.15 11.36
CA MET A 1 -23.46 -13.13 10.63
C MET A 1 -22.23 -13.65 9.90
N ASP A 2 -22.04 -13.18 8.72
CA ASP A 2 -20.92 -13.63 7.92
C ASP A 2 -19.61 -13.05 8.41
N ALA A 3 -18.54 -13.72 8.09
CA ALA A 3 -17.22 -13.19 8.33
C ALA A 3 -17.06 -11.86 7.59
N PRO A 4 -16.18 -10.99 8.06
CA PRO A 4 -15.88 -9.76 7.31
C PRO A 4 -15.53 -10.09 5.87
N ALA A 5 -15.95 -9.22 4.97
CA ALA A 5 -15.77 -9.47 3.55
C ALA A 5 -14.32 -9.74 3.19
N GLU A 6 -13.37 -8.99 3.78
CA GLU A 6 -11.97 -9.21 3.49
C GLU A 6 -11.49 -10.61 3.87
N ILE A 7 -11.95 -11.16 4.98
CA ILE A 7 -11.51 -12.47 5.41
C ILE A 7 -12.12 -13.56 4.51
N ARG A 8 -13.41 -13.44 4.23
CA ARG A 8 -14.08 -14.40 3.39
C ARG A 8 -13.50 -14.39 1.97
N ASP A 9 -13.31 -13.20 1.44
CA ASP A 9 -12.95 -13.05 0.04
C ASP A 9 -11.49 -13.36 -0.24
N ILE A 10 -10.65 -13.35 0.79
CA ILE A 10 -9.23 -13.61 0.60
C ILE A 10 -8.99 -14.96 -0.07
N HIS A 11 -9.85 -15.93 0.18
CA HIS A 11 -9.73 -17.24 -0.44
C HIS A 11 -10.17 -17.25 -1.89
N GLU A 12 -10.96 -16.25 -2.30
CA GLU A 12 -11.55 -16.21 -3.63
C GLU A 12 -10.93 -15.16 -4.52
N VAL A 13 -10.16 -14.24 -3.95
CA VAL A 13 -9.60 -13.13 -4.71
C VAL A 13 -8.33 -13.60 -5.43
N PRO A 14 -8.22 -13.31 -6.73
CA PRO A 14 -7.01 -13.66 -7.45
C PRO A 14 -5.78 -12.99 -6.85
N ALA A 15 -4.65 -13.67 -6.93
CA ALA A 15 -3.41 -13.16 -6.37
C ALA A 15 -3.07 -11.78 -6.93
N VAL A 16 -3.33 -11.54 -8.21
CA VAL A 16 -3.00 -10.26 -8.82
C VAL A 16 -3.78 -9.11 -8.15
N GLU A 17 -5.01 -9.36 -7.72
CA GLU A 17 -5.77 -8.32 -7.04
C GLU A 17 -5.22 -8.04 -5.67
N VAL A 18 -4.80 -9.06 -4.94
CA VAL A 18 -4.19 -8.88 -3.63
C VAL A 18 -2.90 -8.07 -3.76
N ILE A 19 -2.08 -8.42 -4.74
CA ILE A 19 -0.82 -7.73 -4.96
C ILE A 19 -1.07 -6.28 -5.34
N THR A 20 -2.02 -6.03 -6.25
CA THR A 20 -2.34 -4.67 -6.70
C THR A 20 -2.86 -3.81 -5.54
N THR A 21 -3.75 -4.36 -4.73
CA THR A 21 -4.30 -3.64 -3.58
C THR A 21 -3.19 -3.29 -2.59
N THR A 22 -2.27 -4.23 -2.36
CA THR A 22 -1.14 -3.99 -1.48
C THR A 22 -0.24 -2.89 -2.02
N ALA A 23 -0.01 -2.89 -3.33
CA ALA A 23 0.81 -1.85 -3.97
C ALA A 23 0.17 -0.47 -3.80
N VAL A 24 -1.14 -0.38 -3.98
CA VAL A 24 -1.85 0.90 -3.79
C VAL A 24 -1.75 1.35 -2.34
N HIS A 25 -1.85 0.42 -1.40
CA HIS A 25 -1.69 0.73 0.02
C HIS A 25 -0.31 1.30 0.32
N LEU A 26 0.73 0.68 -0.23
CA LEU A 26 2.09 1.16 -0.04
C LEU A 26 2.26 2.55 -0.64
N MET A 27 1.70 2.78 -1.83
CA MET A 27 1.75 4.09 -2.48
C MET A 27 1.10 5.17 -1.62
N THR A 28 -0.09 4.88 -1.11
CA THR A 28 -0.84 5.84 -0.30
C THR A 28 -0.07 6.15 0.99
N ALA A 29 0.44 5.12 1.66
CA ALA A 29 1.19 5.32 2.88
C ALA A 29 2.45 6.13 2.63
N ALA A 30 3.16 5.84 1.53
CA ALA A 30 4.37 6.58 1.19
C ALA A 30 4.05 8.05 0.90
N ALA A 31 2.95 8.31 0.20
CA ALA A 31 2.55 9.68 -0.11
C ALA A 31 2.29 10.46 1.17
N VAL A 32 1.60 9.85 2.14
CA VAL A 32 1.33 10.50 3.42
C VAL A 32 2.64 10.83 4.13
N LYS A 33 3.59 9.89 4.16
CA LYS A 33 4.86 10.11 4.84
C LYS A 33 5.74 11.13 4.13
N CYS A 34 5.47 11.39 2.86
CA CYS A 34 6.17 12.43 2.11
C CYS A 34 5.50 13.80 2.25
N GLY A 35 4.37 13.88 2.94
CA GLY A 35 3.69 15.14 3.15
C GLY A 35 2.68 15.49 2.07
N LEU A 36 2.26 14.50 1.27
CA LEU A 36 1.33 14.73 0.18
C LEU A 36 -0.12 14.48 0.57
N ALA A 37 -0.37 14.24 1.85
CA ALA A 37 -1.74 14.03 2.31
C ALA A 37 -2.54 15.32 2.17
N ASP A 38 -3.78 15.19 1.77
CA ASP A 38 -4.69 16.32 1.63
C ASP A 38 -5.37 16.58 2.97
N SER A 39 -4.63 17.12 3.92
CA SER A 39 -5.07 17.25 5.29
C SER A 39 -4.35 18.43 5.95
N PRO A 40 -5.00 19.13 6.88
CA PRO A 40 -4.37 20.27 7.55
C PRO A 40 -3.11 19.91 8.31
N ASP A 41 -2.98 18.67 8.77
CA ASP A 41 -1.82 18.23 9.54
C ASP A 41 -0.85 17.42 8.70
N ALA A 42 -0.89 17.59 7.36
CA ALA A 42 -0.02 16.84 6.47
C ALA A 42 1.46 16.99 6.84
N ARG A 43 1.87 18.18 7.24
CA ARG A 43 3.26 18.41 7.61
C ARG A 43 3.69 17.60 8.81
N GLU A 44 2.78 17.38 9.75
CA GLU A 44 3.09 16.63 10.96
C GLU A 44 3.20 15.15 10.69
N LEU A 45 2.72 14.71 9.54
CA LEU A 45 2.76 13.30 9.17
C LEU A 45 3.99 12.94 8.37
N ILE A 46 4.83 13.94 8.05
CA ILE A 46 6.03 13.68 7.25
C ILE A 46 7.02 12.83 8.02
N ASP A 47 7.48 11.77 7.41
CA ASP A 47 8.51 10.90 7.96
C ASP A 47 9.25 10.27 6.79
N LEU A 48 10.34 10.89 6.41
CA LEU A 48 11.05 10.49 5.20
C LEU A 48 11.75 9.15 5.33
N ASP A 49 12.14 8.76 6.55
CA ASP A 49 12.71 7.43 6.75
C ASP A 49 11.66 6.36 6.51
N GLU A 50 10.46 6.57 7.03
CA GLU A 50 9.36 5.63 6.80
C GLU A 50 8.94 5.64 5.35
N ALA A 51 8.93 6.83 4.72
CA ALA A 51 8.61 6.94 3.29
C ALA A 51 9.58 6.11 2.46
N ARG A 52 10.87 6.19 2.78
CA ARG A 52 11.88 5.43 2.05
C ARG A 52 11.62 3.92 2.16
N LYS A 53 11.29 3.45 3.36
CA LYS A 53 11.00 2.03 3.56
C LYS A 53 9.82 1.60 2.72
N LEU A 54 8.77 2.41 2.70
CA LEU A 54 7.57 2.08 1.95
C LEU A 54 7.84 2.09 0.45
N ILE A 55 8.59 3.06 -0.04
CA ILE A 55 8.92 3.15 -1.45
C ILE A 55 9.81 1.98 -1.87
N THR A 56 10.78 1.63 -1.05
CA THR A 56 11.66 0.50 -1.32
C THR A 56 10.87 -0.80 -1.39
N ALA A 57 9.94 -0.99 -0.44
CA ALA A 57 9.10 -2.17 -0.44
C ALA A 57 8.20 -2.22 -1.66
N LEU A 58 7.64 -1.06 -2.05
CA LEU A 58 6.79 -0.97 -3.22
C LEU A 58 7.58 -1.32 -4.48
N ALA A 59 8.78 -0.78 -4.62
CA ALA A 59 9.61 -1.08 -5.78
C ALA A 59 9.92 -2.57 -5.88
N GLY A 60 10.23 -3.19 -4.74
CA GLY A 60 10.49 -4.62 -4.71
C GLY A 60 9.25 -5.44 -5.08
N LEU A 61 8.11 -5.06 -4.53
CA LEU A 61 6.86 -5.75 -4.81
C LEU A 61 6.51 -5.66 -6.30
N VAL A 62 6.58 -4.46 -6.87
CA VAL A 62 6.22 -4.26 -8.26
C VAL A 62 7.17 -4.99 -9.18
N THR A 63 8.46 -4.94 -8.88
CA THR A 63 9.47 -5.62 -9.68
C THR A 63 9.26 -7.14 -9.66
N ALA A 64 9.02 -7.69 -8.47
CA ALA A 64 8.85 -9.14 -8.33
C ALA A 64 7.54 -9.62 -8.95
N ALA A 65 6.52 -8.78 -8.97
CA ALA A 65 5.22 -9.15 -9.50
C ALA A 65 5.06 -8.83 -10.98
N ALA A 66 6.01 -8.16 -11.60
CA ALA A 66 5.89 -7.76 -12.99
C ALA A 66 5.86 -8.99 -13.90
N PRO A 67 5.04 -8.97 -14.94
CA PRO A 67 5.01 -10.07 -15.90
C PRO A 67 6.32 -10.10 -16.68
N GLU A 68 6.65 -11.31 -17.12
CA GLU A 68 7.88 -11.49 -17.89
C GLU A 68 7.70 -11.24 -19.36
#